data_68852d1af57cc3e35cc31cb2ceb651e8
#
_entry.id   68852d1af57cc3e35cc31cb2ceb651e8
#
_cell.length_a   1.000
_cell.length_b   1.000
_cell.length_c   1.000
_cell.angle_alpha   90.00
_cell.angle_beta   90.00
_cell.angle_gamma   90.00
#
_symmetry.space_group_name_H-M   'P 1'
#
loop_
_entity.id
_entity.type
_entity.pdbx_description
1 polymer ?
#
loop_
_entity_poly.entity_id
_entity_poly.type
_entity_poly.pdbx_seq_one_letter_code
_entity_poly.pdbx_strand_id
1 'polypeptide(L)'
;GQGAIVDTDRKTDLALLGNGLFILKKPTSITPTFTRNGSFSLDNSGFLRASNDAYVMGAPLVDGNFGPTPTELDGLLPIQVPLTREDIPMSELKILADGRIEAAYGTEVSYPVSAITLGLFSNNSGLKELGGGSYSQTDKSGLVRLGAPSDTGYASLESGGLEASNVNITDELTAMIKAQQQFNGSARLMQTNSEMVEKLTR
;
A
#
# COMPACT_ATOMS: atom_id res chain seq x y z
N GLY A 1 -8.53 0.62 12.61
CA GLY A 1 -7.41 1.18 13.40
C GLY A 1 -6.10 0.78 12.76
N GLN A 2 -4.99 1.42 13.13
CA GLN A 2 -3.66 1.08 12.64
C GLN A 2 -3.24 -0.30 13.20
N GLY A 3 -2.63 -1.16 12.35
CA GLY A 3 -2.08 -2.44 12.76
C GLY A 3 -0.77 -2.29 13.54
N ALA A 4 -0.33 -3.36 14.20
CA ALA A 4 0.99 -3.39 14.82
C ALA A 4 2.07 -3.37 13.73
N ILE A 5 3.20 -2.71 13.99
CA ILE A 5 4.34 -2.75 13.09
C ILE A 5 5.21 -3.95 13.48
N VAL A 6 5.55 -4.73 12.49
CA VAL A 6 6.46 -5.88 12.62
C VAL A 6 7.75 -5.53 11.92
N ASP A 7 8.85 -5.59 12.64
CA ASP A 7 10.18 -5.34 12.11
C ASP A 7 10.57 -6.43 11.11
N THR A 8 11.12 -5.99 9.97
CA THR A 8 11.61 -6.86 8.91
C THR A 8 13.04 -6.41 8.58
N ASP A 9 13.94 -7.30 8.32
CA ASP A 9 15.33 -6.94 7.99
C ASP A 9 15.51 -6.26 6.61
N ARG A 10 14.40 -5.90 5.94
CA ARG A 10 14.42 -5.36 4.57
C ARG A 10 14.20 -3.85 4.57
N LYS A 11 15.21 -3.09 4.14
CA LYS A 11 15.13 -1.62 4.03
C LYS A 11 14.03 -1.09 3.11
N THR A 12 13.56 -1.91 2.18
CA THR A 12 12.49 -1.57 1.23
C THR A 12 11.08 -1.84 1.78
N ASP A 13 10.97 -2.50 2.93
CA ASP A 13 9.70 -2.65 3.64
C ASP A 13 9.44 -1.38 4.45
N LEU A 14 8.28 -0.78 4.25
CA LEU A 14 7.93 0.53 4.78
C LEU A 14 6.60 0.47 5.53
N ALA A 15 6.59 0.89 6.77
CA ALA A 15 5.37 1.09 7.53
C ALA A 15 4.98 2.58 7.56
N LEU A 16 3.67 2.84 7.58
CA LEU A 16 3.10 4.17 7.73
C LEU A 16 2.63 4.40 9.16
N LEU A 17 3.21 5.38 9.84
CA LEU A 17 2.83 5.83 11.17
C LEU A 17 1.90 7.05 11.06
N GLY A 18 0.60 6.82 10.96
CA GLY A 18 -0.41 7.87 10.80
C GLY A 18 -1.29 7.67 9.56
N ASN A 19 -1.80 8.78 9.01
CA ASN A 19 -2.74 8.76 7.89
C ASN A 19 -2.01 8.92 6.55
N GLY A 20 -2.40 8.13 5.56
CA GLY A 20 -1.86 8.22 4.21
C GLY A 20 -1.86 6.86 3.53
N LEU A 21 -1.66 6.88 2.23
CA LEU A 21 -1.56 5.70 1.37
C LEU A 21 -0.39 5.90 0.42
N PHE A 22 0.35 4.87 0.14
CA PHE A 22 1.32 4.84 -0.94
C PHE A 22 0.59 4.92 -2.28
N ILE A 23 1.19 5.61 -3.23
CA ILE A 23 0.66 5.79 -4.57
C ILE A 23 1.39 4.84 -5.50
N LEU A 24 0.64 3.99 -6.16
CA LEU A 24 1.15 2.99 -7.08
C LEU A 24 0.62 3.24 -8.50
N LYS A 25 1.43 2.97 -9.50
CA LYS A 25 1.01 3.02 -10.90
C LYS A 25 1.57 1.83 -11.67
N LYS A 26 0.69 1.09 -12.34
CA LYS A 26 1.13 0.00 -13.23
C LYS A 26 1.60 0.59 -14.55
N PRO A 27 2.61 -0.01 -15.22
CA PRO A 27 3.08 0.44 -16.53
C PRO A 27 1.97 0.47 -17.59
N THR A 28 0.97 -0.42 -17.44
CA THR A 28 -0.13 -0.61 -18.40
C THR A 28 -1.39 0.19 -18.01
N SER A 29 -1.39 0.91 -16.89
CA SER A 29 -2.56 1.63 -16.39
C SER A 29 -2.33 3.14 -16.37
N ILE A 30 -3.33 3.89 -16.81
CA ILE A 30 -3.34 5.35 -16.72
C ILE A 30 -3.70 5.79 -15.30
N THR A 31 -4.58 5.03 -14.62
CA THR A 31 -5.06 5.38 -13.29
C THR A 31 -4.15 4.83 -12.19
N PRO A 32 -3.76 5.65 -11.21
CA PRO A 32 -3.02 5.18 -10.05
C PRO A 32 -3.91 4.36 -9.12
N THR A 33 -3.28 3.53 -8.33
CA THR A 33 -3.89 2.78 -7.22
C THR A 33 -3.20 3.17 -5.92
N PHE A 34 -3.88 2.95 -4.81
CA PHE A 34 -3.42 3.37 -3.49
C PHE A 34 -3.33 2.14 -2.59
N THR A 35 -2.34 2.09 -1.73
CA THR A 35 -2.17 0.96 -0.79
C THR A 35 -1.57 1.43 0.53
N ARG A 36 -1.87 0.68 1.58
CA ARG A 36 -1.19 0.84 2.86
C ARG A 36 -0.06 -0.20 3.03
N ASN A 37 -0.08 -1.22 2.19
CA ASN A 37 0.95 -2.25 2.20
C ASN A 37 2.26 -1.70 1.64
N GLY A 38 3.28 -1.64 2.48
CA GLY A 38 4.61 -1.14 2.15
C GLY A 38 5.63 -2.23 1.84
N SER A 39 5.21 -3.45 1.54
CA SER A 39 6.13 -4.51 1.10
C SER A 39 6.60 -4.25 -0.32
N PHE A 40 7.71 -3.56 -0.44
CA PHE A 40 8.30 -3.19 -1.72
C PHE A 40 9.61 -3.92 -1.99
N SER A 41 9.99 -3.98 -3.25
CA SER A 41 11.27 -4.53 -3.69
C SER A 41 11.84 -3.74 -4.86
N LEU A 42 13.16 -3.73 -5.00
CA LEU A 42 13.81 -3.19 -6.20
C LEU A 42 13.84 -4.25 -7.28
N ASP A 43 13.47 -3.86 -8.49
CA ASP A 43 13.65 -4.72 -9.66
C ASP A 43 15.06 -4.59 -10.27
N ASN A 44 15.35 -5.38 -11.29
CA ASN A 44 16.66 -5.37 -11.96
C ASN A 44 16.99 -4.05 -12.65
N SER A 45 16.02 -3.17 -12.85
CA SER A 45 16.20 -1.84 -13.42
C SER A 45 16.24 -0.75 -12.35
N GLY A 46 16.17 -1.14 -11.06
CA GLY A 46 16.20 -0.25 -9.92
C GLY A 46 14.85 0.40 -9.59
N PHE A 47 13.74 -0.02 -10.20
CA PHE A 47 12.43 0.51 -9.84
C PHE A 47 11.93 -0.11 -8.53
N LEU A 48 11.38 0.75 -7.66
CA LEU A 48 10.71 0.32 -6.45
C LEU A 48 9.30 -0.17 -6.80
N ARG A 49 9.04 -1.46 -6.58
CA ARG A 49 7.80 -2.15 -6.98
C ARG A 49 7.07 -2.78 -5.80
N ALA A 50 5.76 -2.76 -5.89
CA ALA A 50 4.89 -3.55 -5.03
C ALA A 50 4.72 -4.98 -5.59
N SER A 51 4.18 -5.89 -4.77
CA SER A 51 3.96 -7.30 -5.12
C SER A 51 3.03 -7.54 -6.32
N ASN A 52 2.24 -6.53 -6.71
CA ASN A 52 1.34 -6.56 -7.87
C ASN A 52 1.95 -5.95 -9.14
N ASP A 53 3.28 -5.83 -9.20
CA ASP A 53 4.07 -5.24 -10.29
C ASP A 53 3.80 -3.76 -10.57
N ALA A 54 3.17 -3.06 -9.66
CA ALA A 54 3.00 -1.62 -9.76
C ALA A 54 4.23 -0.88 -9.22
N TYR A 55 4.61 0.21 -9.88
CA TYR A 55 5.67 1.09 -9.43
C TYR A 55 5.19 1.98 -8.28
N VAL A 56 6.04 2.18 -7.29
CA VAL A 56 5.83 3.19 -6.25
C VAL A 56 6.12 4.55 -6.86
N MET A 57 5.21 5.49 -6.69
CA MET A 57 5.31 6.84 -7.21
C MET A 57 5.89 7.78 -6.16
N GLY A 58 6.74 8.70 -6.62
CA GLY A 58 7.37 9.68 -5.76
C GLY A 58 7.61 11.01 -6.47
N ALA A 59 8.01 12.00 -5.70
CA ALA A 59 8.42 13.29 -6.22
C ALA A 59 9.79 13.19 -6.87
N PRO A 60 9.96 13.70 -8.10
CA PRO A 60 11.26 13.74 -8.75
C PRO A 60 12.21 14.74 -8.05
N LEU A 61 13.50 14.56 -8.28
CA LEU A 61 14.47 15.58 -7.90
C LEU A 61 14.36 16.81 -8.81
N VAL A 62 14.60 17.97 -8.24
CA VAL A 62 14.73 19.25 -8.96
C VAL A 62 16.20 19.66 -8.87
N ASP A 63 16.85 19.82 -10.01
CA ASP A 63 18.28 20.16 -10.09
C ASP A 63 19.19 19.25 -9.23
N GLY A 64 18.86 17.96 -9.16
CA GLY A 64 19.60 16.96 -8.38
C GLY A 64 19.38 17.00 -6.87
N ASN A 65 18.41 17.81 -6.39
CA ASN A 65 18.07 17.95 -4.98
C ASN A 65 16.60 17.59 -4.74
N PHE A 66 16.23 17.35 -3.50
CA PHE A 66 14.83 17.16 -3.11
C PHE A 66 14.05 18.46 -3.36
N GLY A 67 13.04 18.36 -4.23
CA GLY A 67 12.13 19.46 -4.55
C GLY A 67 10.85 19.45 -3.69
N PRO A 68 9.96 20.42 -3.92
CA PRO A 68 8.64 20.43 -3.29
C PRO A 68 7.82 19.24 -3.79
N THR A 69 6.95 18.71 -2.92
CA THR A 69 6.01 17.65 -3.30
C THR A 69 5.05 18.16 -4.37
N PRO A 70 4.89 17.44 -5.50
CA PRO A 70 3.91 17.80 -6.52
C PRO A 70 2.49 17.85 -5.94
N THR A 71 1.70 18.80 -6.41
CA THR A 71 0.29 18.93 -6.01
C THR A 71 -0.64 18.06 -6.84
N GLU A 72 -0.18 17.57 -7.99
CA GLU A 72 -0.93 16.76 -8.93
C GLU A 72 -0.27 15.40 -9.17
N LEU A 73 -1.08 14.39 -9.46
CA LEU A 73 -0.60 13.02 -9.71
C LEU A 73 0.34 12.92 -10.92
N ASP A 74 0.14 13.78 -11.93
CA ASP A 74 0.95 13.78 -13.15
C ASP A 74 2.38 14.31 -12.92
N GLY A 75 2.60 15.01 -11.81
CA GLY A 75 3.92 15.44 -11.38
C GLY A 75 4.76 14.35 -10.70
N LEU A 76 4.15 13.20 -10.40
CA LEU A 76 4.84 12.08 -9.78
C LEU A 76 5.48 11.17 -10.82
N LEU A 77 6.67 10.68 -10.51
CA LEU A 77 7.37 9.70 -11.33
C LEU A 77 7.56 8.38 -10.58
N PRO A 78 7.69 7.24 -11.30
CA PRO A 78 8.12 6.00 -10.70
C PRO A 78 9.48 6.17 -10.01
N ILE A 79 9.58 5.73 -8.77
CA ILE A 79 10.83 5.78 -8.02
C ILE A 79 11.79 4.78 -8.63
N GLN A 80 12.91 5.30 -9.15
CA GLN A 80 14.00 4.49 -9.71
C GLN A 80 15.29 4.81 -8.98
N VAL A 81 15.87 3.80 -8.36
CA VAL A 81 17.18 3.86 -7.70
C VAL A 81 18.23 3.36 -8.68
N PRO A 82 19.19 4.17 -9.12
CA PRO A 82 20.27 3.68 -9.94
C PRO A 82 21.06 2.58 -9.20
N LEU A 83 21.14 1.38 -9.78
CA LEU A 83 21.85 0.25 -9.14
C LEU A 83 23.37 0.41 -9.23
N THR A 84 23.83 1.21 -10.19
CA THR A 84 25.26 1.55 -10.39
C THR A 84 25.36 3.04 -10.70
N ARG A 85 26.44 3.66 -10.27
CA ARG A 85 26.80 5.04 -10.61
C ARG A 85 28.30 5.09 -10.90
N GLU A 86 28.68 5.56 -12.09
CA GLU A 86 30.08 5.62 -12.52
C GLU A 86 30.80 4.27 -12.36
N ASP A 87 30.11 3.15 -12.76
CA ASP A 87 30.57 1.77 -12.62
C ASP A 87 30.70 1.28 -11.16
N ILE A 88 30.31 2.08 -10.17
CA ILE A 88 30.33 1.69 -8.76
C ILE A 88 28.91 1.15 -8.39
N PRO A 89 28.82 -0.09 -7.88
CA PRO A 89 27.54 -0.63 -7.46
C PRO A 89 27.03 0.09 -6.21
N MET A 90 25.69 0.14 -6.09
CA MET A 90 25.03 0.64 -4.89
C MET A 90 25.43 -0.20 -3.69
N SER A 91 25.93 0.44 -2.64
CA SER A 91 26.34 -0.19 -1.38
C SER A 91 25.24 -0.15 -0.33
N GLU A 92 24.46 0.92 -0.28
CA GLU A 92 23.38 1.08 0.71
C GLU A 92 22.24 1.90 0.14
N LEU A 93 21.00 1.52 0.54
CA LEU A 93 19.78 2.28 0.33
C LEU A 93 19.26 2.77 1.68
N LYS A 94 18.99 4.07 1.79
CA LYS A 94 18.41 4.70 2.97
C LYS A 94 17.07 5.32 2.60
N ILE A 95 16.04 4.99 3.37
CA ILE A 95 14.72 5.62 3.27
C ILE A 95 14.46 6.28 4.62
N LEU A 96 14.33 7.59 4.59
CA LEU A 96 14.17 8.42 5.79
C LEU A 96 12.69 8.54 6.17
N ALA A 97 12.43 8.92 7.42
CA ALA A 97 11.06 9.07 7.94
C ALA A 97 10.23 10.14 7.21
N ASP A 98 10.88 11.11 6.58
CA ASP A 98 10.27 12.15 5.76
C ASP A 98 10.07 11.74 4.28
N GLY A 99 10.33 10.47 3.96
CA GLY A 99 10.14 9.91 2.63
C GLY A 99 11.30 10.10 1.66
N ARG A 100 12.36 10.77 2.05
CA ARG A 100 13.54 10.93 1.22
C ARG A 100 14.24 9.60 1.02
N ILE A 101 14.61 9.33 -0.22
CA ILE A 101 15.37 8.14 -0.60
C ILE A 101 16.76 8.59 -1.02
N GLU A 102 17.74 8.01 -0.40
CA GLU A 102 19.16 8.21 -0.67
C GLU A 102 19.83 6.88 -0.98
N ALA A 103 20.74 6.87 -1.94
CA ALA A 103 21.56 5.71 -2.29
C ALA A 103 23.03 6.05 -2.14
N ALA A 104 23.77 5.19 -1.48
CA ALA A 104 25.23 5.29 -1.38
C ALA A 104 25.90 4.37 -2.38
N TYR A 105 27.00 4.85 -2.95
CA TYR A 105 27.81 4.11 -3.91
C TYR A 105 29.27 4.10 -3.42
N GLY A 106 29.87 2.93 -3.32
CA GLY A 106 31.21 2.81 -2.73
C GLY A 106 31.24 3.09 -1.24
N THR A 107 32.22 3.87 -0.78
CA THR A 107 32.53 3.95 0.64
C THR A 107 31.96 5.16 1.38
N GLU A 108 31.50 6.25 0.75
CA GLU A 108 31.33 7.46 1.53
C GLU A 108 30.20 8.44 1.16
N VAL A 109 29.60 8.41 -0.02
CA VAL A 109 28.68 9.50 -0.40
C VAL A 109 27.28 8.97 -0.66
N SER A 110 26.29 9.46 0.10
CA SER A 110 24.88 9.28 -0.20
C SER A 110 24.39 10.34 -1.18
N TYR A 111 23.67 9.90 -2.20
CA TYR A 111 23.09 10.76 -3.23
C TYR A 111 21.55 10.72 -3.10
N PRO A 112 20.88 11.87 -3.23
CA PRO A 112 19.44 11.91 -3.31
C PRO A 112 18.95 11.18 -4.57
N VAL A 113 17.86 10.44 -4.45
CA VAL A 113 17.26 9.65 -5.52
C VAL A 113 15.87 10.14 -5.86
N SER A 114 15.00 10.19 -4.89
CA SER A 114 13.59 10.56 -5.03
C SER A 114 12.98 10.76 -3.63
N ALA A 115 11.79 11.31 -3.56
CA ALA A 115 11.03 11.38 -2.31
C ALA A 115 9.69 10.65 -2.47
N ILE A 116 9.38 9.75 -1.54
CA ILE A 116 8.07 9.09 -1.49
C ILE A 116 6.99 10.13 -1.26
N THR A 117 5.90 10.03 -2.01
CA THR A 117 4.74 10.90 -1.85
C THR A 117 3.56 10.07 -1.39
N LEU A 118 2.84 10.58 -0.41
CA LEU A 118 1.63 9.94 0.12
C LEU A 118 0.39 10.61 -0.44
N GLY A 119 -0.65 9.80 -0.63
CA GLY A 119 -2.00 10.25 -0.96
C GLY A 119 -2.89 10.22 0.27
N LEU A 120 -3.65 11.29 0.50
CA LEU A 120 -4.65 11.38 1.55
C LEU A 120 -6.02 11.67 0.93
N PHE A 121 -7.04 10.96 1.41
CA PHE A 121 -8.43 11.14 0.98
C PHE A 121 -9.26 11.74 2.10
N SER A 122 -10.24 12.56 1.74
CA SER A 122 -11.19 13.11 2.71
C SER A 122 -12.10 12.03 3.28
N ASN A 123 -12.37 10.98 2.50
CA ASN A 123 -13.19 9.84 2.93
C ASN A 123 -12.58 8.51 2.47
N ASN A 124 -11.80 7.87 3.34
CA ASN A 124 -11.18 6.58 3.05
C ASN A 124 -12.20 5.45 2.82
N SER A 125 -13.38 5.53 3.47
CA SER A 125 -14.45 4.54 3.30
C SER A 125 -15.12 4.62 1.92
N GLY A 126 -14.91 5.70 1.19
CA GLY A 126 -15.38 5.88 -0.19
C GLY A 126 -14.46 5.28 -1.24
N LEU A 127 -13.28 4.81 -0.87
CA LEU A 127 -12.36 4.14 -1.80
C LEU A 127 -12.93 2.79 -2.23
N LYS A 128 -12.70 2.45 -3.50
CA LYS A 128 -13.05 1.13 -4.03
C LYS A 128 -11.87 0.17 -3.84
N GLU A 129 -12.12 -0.91 -3.13
CA GLU A 129 -11.13 -1.97 -2.99
C GLU A 129 -11.00 -2.79 -4.28
N LEU A 130 -9.76 -3.01 -4.70
CA LEU A 130 -9.40 -3.78 -5.89
C LEU A 130 -8.86 -5.18 -5.55
N GLY A 131 -8.77 -5.49 -4.25
CA GLY A 131 -8.15 -6.70 -3.73
C GLY A 131 -6.66 -6.52 -3.42
N GLY A 132 -6.12 -7.41 -2.58
CA GLY A 132 -4.71 -7.37 -2.17
C GLY A 132 -4.30 -6.09 -1.41
N GLY A 133 -5.23 -5.43 -0.71
CA GLY A 133 -4.95 -4.19 0.00
C GLY A 133 -4.72 -2.98 -0.92
N SER A 134 -5.14 -3.07 -2.17
CA SER A 134 -5.08 -1.98 -3.15
C SER A 134 -6.45 -1.32 -3.33
N TYR A 135 -6.45 -0.02 -3.44
CA TYR A 135 -7.65 0.82 -3.52
C TYR A 135 -7.60 1.72 -4.76
N SER A 136 -8.75 2.08 -5.28
CA SER A 136 -8.90 3.12 -6.30
C SER A 136 -9.75 4.26 -5.80
N GLN A 137 -9.45 5.44 -6.30
CA GLN A 137 -10.23 6.65 -6.07
C GLN A 137 -11.62 6.51 -6.67
N THR A 138 -12.63 7.08 -5.99
CA THR A 138 -14.01 7.19 -6.47
C THR A 138 -14.54 8.59 -6.19
N ASP A 139 -15.70 8.93 -6.73
CA ASP A 139 -16.38 10.20 -6.43
C ASP A 139 -16.72 10.33 -4.94
N LYS A 140 -16.94 9.20 -4.24
CA LYS A 140 -17.25 9.18 -2.81
C LYS A 140 -16.04 9.38 -1.92
N SER A 141 -14.83 9.02 -2.39
CA SER A 141 -13.59 9.25 -1.64
C SER A 141 -13.13 10.72 -1.72
N GLY A 142 -13.56 11.42 -2.75
CA GLY A 142 -13.04 12.73 -3.11
C GLY A 142 -11.70 12.64 -3.84
N LEU A 143 -11.16 13.81 -4.19
CA LEU A 143 -9.85 13.90 -4.83
C LEU A 143 -8.73 13.57 -3.84
N VAL A 144 -7.70 12.90 -4.34
CA VAL A 144 -6.48 12.66 -3.57
C VAL A 144 -5.75 13.99 -3.32
N ARG A 145 -5.28 14.18 -2.11
CA ARG A 145 -4.34 15.25 -1.75
C ARG A 145 -2.97 14.63 -1.58
N LEU A 146 -1.98 15.21 -2.24
CA LEU A 146 -0.60 14.74 -2.19
C LEU A 146 0.15 15.50 -1.09
N GLY A 147 1.06 14.80 -0.41
CA GLY A 147 1.92 15.39 0.61
C GLY A 147 3.15 14.53 0.85
N ALA A 148 4.18 15.16 1.42
CA ALA A 148 5.34 14.42 1.87
C ALA A 148 5.05 13.69 3.18
N PRO A 149 5.67 12.55 3.42
CA PRO A 149 5.66 11.93 4.74
C PRO A 149 6.17 12.90 5.81
N SER A 150 5.63 12.80 7.00
CA SER A 150 5.90 13.71 8.15
C SER A 150 5.37 15.13 8.01
N ASP A 151 4.75 15.51 6.90
CA ASP A 151 4.00 16.76 6.80
C ASP A 151 2.76 16.75 7.70
N THR A 152 2.25 17.94 8.02
CA THR A 152 1.06 18.08 8.87
C THR A 152 -0.13 17.31 8.31
N GLY A 153 -0.57 16.27 9.03
CA GLY A 153 -1.69 15.41 8.67
C GLY A 153 -1.31 14.17 7.86
N TYR A 154 -0.05 14.03 7.46
CA TYR A 154 0.47 12.84 6.79
C TYR A 154 1.26 11.95 7.74
N ALA A 155 1.29 10.66 7.43
CA ALA A 155 2.07 9.67 8.15
C ALA A 155 3.57 9.93 8.02
N SER A 156 4.35 9.56 9.03
CA SER A 156 5.79 9.34 8.89
C SER A 156 6.06 7.92 8.40
N LEU A 157 7.23 7.71 7.80
CA LEU A 157 7.68 6.40 7.34
C LEU A 157 8.59 5.74 8.38
N GLU A 158 8.45 4.44 8.51
CA GLU A 158 9.40 3.58 9.21
C GLU A 158 9.92 2.54 8.23
N SER A 159 11.25 2.57 7.98
CA SER A 159 11.95 1.65 7.09
C SER A 159 12.36 0.40 7.86
N GLY A 160 12.21 -0.77 7.26
CA GLY A 160 12.49 -2.05 7.88
C GLY A 160 11.31 -2.61 8.67
N GLY A 161 10.12 -2.03 8.55
CA GLY A 161 8.91 -2.49 9.19
C GLY A 161 7.74 -2.62 8.23
N LEU A 162 6.81 -3.50 8.55
CA LEU A 162 5.53 -3.65 7.84
C LEU A 162 4.37 -3.52 8.83
N GLU A 163 3.33 -2.81 8.42
CA GLU A 163 2.09 -2.79 9.16
C GLU A 163 1.38 -4.14 9.02
N ALA A 164 1.22 -4.85 10.15
CA ALA A 164 0.47 -6.10 10.20
C ALA A 164 -1.03 -5.82 10.00
N SER A 165 -1.73 -6.78 9.39
CA SER A 165 -3.18 -6.69 9.26
C SER A 165 -3.83 -6.54 10.64
N ASN A 166 -4.70 -5.54 10.80
CA ASN A 166 -5.51 -5.36 12.02
C ASN A 166 -6.76 -6.27 12.01
N VAL A 167 -6.84 -7.25 11.12
CA VAL A 167 -7.93 -8.22 11.07
C VAL A 167 -7.63 -9.36 12.03
N ASN A 168 -8.50 -9.55 13.02
CA ASN A 168 -8.42 -10.69 13.92
C ASN A 168 -8.94 -11.94 13.19
N ILE A 169 -8.03 -12.82 12.80
CA ILE A 169 -8.35 -14.06 12.09
C ILE A 169 -9.36 -14.91 12.88
N THR A 170 -9.31 -14.87 14.21
CA THR A 170 -10.23 -15.63 15.08
C THR A 170 -11.67 -15.11 14.94
N ASP A 171 -11.86 -13.80 14.84
CA ASP A 171 -13.17 -13.21 14.66
C ASP A 171 -13.75 -13.52 13.27
N GLU A 172 -12.92 -13.48 12.24
CA GLU A 172 -13.31 -13.84 10.88
C GLU A 172 -13.66 -15.33 10.74
N LEU A 173 -12.85 -16.23 11.33
CA LEU A 173 -13.16 -17.65 11.38
C LEU A 173 -14.46 -17.92 12.15
N THR A 174 -14.69 -17.21 13.26
CA THR A 174 -15.93 -17.34 14.03
C THR A 174 -17.14 -16.87 13.22
N ALA A 175 -17.00 -15.77 12.49
CA ALA A 175 -18.04 -15.26 11.58
C ALA A 175 -18.34 -16.27 10.45
N MET A 176 -17.31 -16.88 9.86
CA MET A 176 -17.47 -17.94 8.85
C MET A 176 -18.20 -19.16 9.42
N ILE A 177 -17.82 -19.63 10.62
CA ILE A 177 -18.47 -20.78 11.27
C ILE A 177 -19.95 -20.45 11.55
N LYS A 178 -20.25 -19.26 12.06
CA LYS A 178 -21.64 -18.80 12.28
C LYS A 178 -22.43 -18.77 10.97
N ALA A 179 -21.85 -18.23 9.89
CA ALA A 179 -22.51 -18.18 8.58
C ALA A 179 -22.79 -19.61 8.04
N GLN A 180 -21.83 -20.54 8.17
CA GLN A 180 -22.04 -21.95 7.80
C GLN A 180 -23.12 -22.62 8.62
N GLN A 181 -23.17 -22.37 9.95
CA GLN A 181 -24.23 -22.92 10.81
C GLN A 181 -25.60 -22.37 10.45
N GLN A 182 -25.71 -21.08 10.16
CA GLN A 182 -26.96 -20.47 9.69
C GLN A 182 -27.41 -21.05 8.36
N PHE A 183 -26.51 -21.22 7.42
CA PHE A 183 -26.83 -21.83 6.12
C PHE A 183 -27.32 -23.28 6.28
N ASN A 184 -26.62 -24.09 7.08
CA ASN A 184 -27.02 -25.48 7.36
C ASN A 184 -28.36 -25.54 8.11
N GLY A 185 -28.61 -24.64 9.04
CA GLY A 185 -29.89 -24.52 9.76
C GLY A 185 -31.04 -24.17 8.80
N SER A 186 -30.83 -23.20 7.92
CA SER A 186 -31.84 -22.81 6.92
C SER A 186 -32.13 -23.94 5.92
N ALA A 187 -31.10 -24.67 5.47
CA ALA A 187 -31.25 -25.82 4.59
C ALA A 187 -32.10 -26.94 5.23
N ARG A 188 -31.86 -27.24 6.52
CA ARG A 188 -32.66 -28.21 7.28
C ARG A 188 -34.11 -27.78 7.46
N LEU A 189 -34.35 -26.47 7.72
CA LEU A 189 -35.72 -25.94 7.81
C LEU A 189 -36.46 -26.05 6.48
N MET A 190 -35.81 -25.80 5.35
CA MET A 190 -36.40 -25.99 4.03
C MET A 190 -36.74 -27.48 3.79
N GLN A 191 -35.85 -28.38 4.18
CA GLN A 191 -36.03 -29.82 4.01
C GLN A 191 -37.20 -30.34 4.84
N THR A 192 -37.29 -29.93 6.13
CA THR A 192 -38.42 -30.32 7.01
C THR A 192 -39.74 -29.72 6.53
N ASN A 193 -39.72 -28.49 5.99
CA ASN A 193 -40.93 -27.90 5.42
C ASN A 193 -41.39 -28.67 4.17
N SER A 194 -40.47 -29.06 3.30
CA SER A 194 -40.78 -29.87 2.11
C SER A 194 -41.37 -31.26 2.48
N GLU A 195 -40.79 -31.92 3.47
CA GLU A 195 -41.28 -33.21 3.99
C GLU A 195 -42.66 -33.06 4.64
N MET A 196 -42.93 -31.94 5.32
CA MET A 196 -44.22 -31.70 5.93
C MET A 196 -45.32 -31.45 4.89
N VAL A 197 -45.00 -30.70 3.82
CA VAL A 197 -45.92 -30.47 2.68
C VAL A 197 -46.23 -31.77 1.97
N GLU A 198 -45.20 -32.65 1.73
CA GLU A 198 -45.39 -33.96 1.09
C GLU A 198 -46.30 -34.88 1.90
N LYS A 199 -46.20 -34.83 3.26
CA LYS A 199 -47.06 -35.61 4.14
C LYS A 199 -48.50 -35.09 4.24
N LEU A 200 -48.72 -33.78 3.97
CA LEU A 200 -50.05 -33.18 3.98
C LEU A 200 -50.81 -33.37 2.65
N THR A 201 -50.07 -33.67 1.57
CA THR A 201 -50.66 -33.85 0.21
C THR A 201 -50.86 -35.35 -0.13
N ARG A 202 -50.53 -36.24 0.77
CA ARG A 202 -50.85 -37.68 0.69
C ARG A 202 -52.06 -38.02 1.62
#